data_ac3323dba73b3dc633d2ae1bf853a849
#
_entry.id   ac3323dba73b3dc633d2ae1bf853a849
#
_cell.length_a   1.000
_cell.length_b   1.000
_cell.length_c   1.000
_cell.angle_alpha   90.00
_cell.angle_beta   90.00
_cell.angle_gamma   90.00
#
_symmetry.space_group_name_H-M   'P 1'
#
loop_
_entity.id
_entity.type
_entity.pdbx_description
1 polymer ?
#
loop_
_entity_poly.entity_id
_entity_poly.type
_entity_poly.pdbx_seq_one_letter_code
_entity_poly.pdbx_strand_id
1 'polypeptide(L)'
;MTKFPLFIKTAQNIKHPPTPPIMPLATYEEAVGYERIKDGYKQALRGQRKYTREAVKYDLFREKNNVDLWRELKSSKYTPGPYHFTVITEPKRRDLSIPKLRDKVVQLVIHEELQNMFRPVFINGSFACQYGKGPIRAAFKVQHDMRVARMKWGDDVAVIKIDARKFFYSIDRDLLKKILAKRFKKLKKKRPDMYGDLLRFY
;
A
#
# COMPACT_ATOMS: atom_id res chain seq x y z
N MET A 1 1.70 3.23 41.54
CA MET A 1 0.49 2.80 40.80
C MET A 1 -0.06 3.99 40.03
N THR A 2 0.35 4.15 38.78
CA THR A 2 -0.13 5.24 37.90
C THR A 2 -1.44 4.81 37.27
N LYS A 3 -2.53 5.43 37.72
CA LYS A 3 -3.87 5.26 37.14
C LYS A 3 -3.83 5.84 35.70
N PHE A 4 -3.89 5.02 34.69
CA PHE A 4 -4.13 5.47 33.31
C PHE A 4 -5.55 6.05 33.22
N PRO A 5 -5.71 7.30 32.75
CA PRO A 5 -7.00 7.95 32.75
C PRO A 5 -7.99 7.37 31.73
N LEU A 6 -9.24 7.60 32.03
CA LEU A 6 -10.50 7.14 31.43
C LEU A 6 -10.71 7.42 29.92
N PHE A 7 -9.69 7.62 29.13
CA PHE A 7 -9.82 7.91 27.68
C PHE A 7 -10.38 6.74 26.83
N ILE A 8 -10.70 5.61 27.47
CA ILE A 8 -10.95 4.32 26.79
C ILE A 8 -12.44 4.07 26.53
N LYS A 9 -13.36 4.75 27.25
CA LYS A 9 -14.82 4.52 27.02
C LYS A 9 -15.34 5.13 25.72
N THR A 10 -14.72 6.21 25.22
CA THR A 10 -15.18 6.91 24.02
C THR A 10 -14.78 6.22 22.70
N ALA A 11 -13.78 5.37 22.73
CA ALA A 11 -13.24 4.75 21.52
C ALA A 11 -13.98 3.45 21.12
N GLN A 12 -14.80 2.87 21.99
CA GLN A 12 -15.59 1.67 21.69
C GLN A 12 -16.71 1.93 20.65
N ASN A 13 -17.09 3.20 20.45
CA ASN A 13 -18.15 3.62 19.52
C ASN A 13 -17.66 4.16 18.17
N ILE A 14 -16.35 4.11 17.89
CA ILE A 14 -15.85 4.49 16.57
C ILE A 14 -16.29 3.40 15.59
N LYS A 15 -17.37 3.65 14.85
CA LYS A 15 -17.77 2.82 13.71
C LYS A 15 -16.67 2.93 12.67
N HIS A 16 -15.80 1.94 12.61
CA HIS A 16 -14.84 1.83 11.52
C HIS A 16 -15.59 1.48 10.25
N PRO A 17 -15.24 2.11 9.12
CA PRO A 17 -15.82 1.71 7.85
C PRO A 17 -15.57 0.20 7.65
N PRO A 18 -16.56 -0.52 7.12
CA PRO A 18 -16.41 -1.94 6.87
C PRO A 18 -15.18 -2.15 5.98
N THR A 19 -14.45 -3.21 6.26
CA THR A 19 -13.34 -3.60 5.39
C THR A 19 -13.92 -3.95 4.03
N PRO A 20 -13.53 -3.30 2.93
CA PRO A 20 -14.08 -3.64 1.63
C PRO A 20 -13.85 -5.12 1.33
N PRO A 21 -14.77 -5.77 0.62
CA PRO A 21 -14.61 -7.15 0.22
C PRO A 21 -13.28 -7.32 -0.52
N ILE A 22 -12.68 -8.50 -0.41
CA ILE A 22 -11.55 -8.87 -1.24
C ILE A 22 -12.11 -9.02 -2.66
N MET A 23 -11.76 -8.09 -3.54
CA MET A 23 -12.17 -8.15 -4.93
C MET A 23 -11.53 -9.38 -5.58
N PRO A 24 -12.23 -10.08 -6.46
CA PRO A 24 -11.60 -11.08 -7.28
C PRO A 24 -10.43 -10.45 -8.03
N LEU A 25 -9.36 -11.21 -8.16
CA LEU A 25 -8.19 -10.74 -8.89
C LEU A 25 -8.58 -10.51 -10.35
N ALA A 26 -8.32 -9.31 -10.85
CA ALA A 26 -8.56 -8.93 -12.23
C ALA A 26 -7.60 -9.65 -13.19
N THR A 27 -7.97 -9.82 -14.43
CA THR A 27 -7.00 -10.14 -15.51
C THR A 27 -6.04 -8.95 -15.69
N TYR A 28 -4.93 -9.14 -16.39
CA TYR A 28 -4.03 -8.03 -16.68
C TYR A 28 -4.76 -6.89 -17.43
N GLU A 29 -5.56 -7.23 -18.43
CA GLU A 29 -6.33 -6.23 -19.19
C GLU A 29 -7.33 -5.45 -18.33
N GLU A 30 -8.00 -6.13 -17.41
CA GLU A 30 -8.90 -5.47 -16.44
C GLU A 30 -8.12 -4.62 -15.43
N ALA A 31 -6.98 -5.12 -14.95
CA ALA A 31 -6.13 -4.41 -13.99
C ALA A 31 -5.57 -3.11 -14.56
N VAL A 32 -5.14 -3.11 -15.83
CA VAL A 32 -4.65 -1.92 -16.54
C VAL A 32 -5.74 -1.22 -17.36
N GLY A 33 -7.02 -1.54 -17.13
CA GLY A 33 -8.15 -0.95 -17.82
C GLY A 33 -8.17 0.58 -17.68
N TYR A 34 -8.72 1.27 -18.69
CA TYR A 34 -8.75 2.74 -18.73
C TYR A 34 -9.39 3.36 -17.48
N GLU A 35 -10.49 2.80 -16.97
CA GLU A 35 -11.15 3.30 -15.76
C GLU A 35 -10.24 3.17 -14.52
N ARG A 36 -9.45 2.09 -14.42
CA ARG A 36 -8.46 1.93 -13.34
C ARG A 36 -7.37 3.00 -13.39
N ILE A 37 -6.94 3.38 -14.58
CA ILE A 37 -5.97 4.47 -14.77
C ILE A 37 -6.58 5.80 -14.33
N LYS A 38 -7.83 6.08 -14.71
CA LYS A 38 -8.56 7.28 -14.25
C LYS A 38 -8.67 7.35 -12.74
N ASP A 39 -8.98 6.24 -12.09
CA ASP A 39 -9.08 6.20 -10.63
C ASP A 39 -7.70 6.30 -9.96
N GLY A 40 -6.67 5.66 -10.52
CA GLY A 40 -5.28 5.85 -10.11
C GLY A 40 -4.85 7.31 -10.23
N TYR A 41 -5.22 7.99 -11.30
CA TYR A 41 -4.97 9.42 -11.48
C TYR A 41 -5.65 10.27 -10.41
N LYS A 42 -6.95 10.07 -10.15
CA LYS A 42 -7.68 10.77 -9.07
C LYS A 42 -7.02 10.55 -7.71
N GLN A 43 -6.56 9.32 -7.44
CA GLN A 43 -5.85 9.00 -6.20
C GLN A 43 -4.48 9.67 -6.13
N ALA A 44 -3.74 9.72 -7.25
CA ALA A 44 -2.42 10.35 -7.33
C ALA A 44 -2.46 11.85 -7.04
N LEU A 45 -3.58 12.51 -7.32
CA LEU A 45 -3.80 13.94 -7.07
C LEU A 45 -4.27 14.27 -5.65
N ARG A 46 -4.42 13.30 -4.76
CA ARG A 46 -4.83 13.59 -3.37
C ARG A 46 -3.80 14.44 -2.63
N GLY A 47 -4.30 15.34 -1.80
CA GLY A 47 -3.47 16.23 -0.98
C GLY A 47 -2.79 17.33 -1.81
N GLN A 48 -1.59 17.71 -1.40
CA GLN A 48 -0.86 18.85 -1.99
C GLN A 48 -0.34 18.59 -3.42
N ARG A 49 -0.29 17.33 -3.84
CA ARG A 49 0.25 16.99 -5.17
C ARG A 49 -0.52 17.63 -6.32
N LYS A 50 -1.83 17.83 -6.16
CA LYS A 50 -2.68 18.47 -7.19
C LYS A 50 -2.25 19.90 -7.57
N TYR A 51 -1.51 20.56 -6.69
CA TYR A 51 -1.04 21.95 -6.91
C TYR A 51 0.38 22.02 -7.52
N THR A 52 1.00 20.89 -7.80
CA THR A 52 2.32 20.88 -8.43
C THR A 52 2.24 21.27 -9.91
N ARG A 53 3.29 21.91 -10.44
CA ARG A 53 3.37 22.26 -11.88
C ARG A 53 3.22 21.02 -12.76
N GLU A 54 3.73 19.88 -12.34
CA GLU A 54 3.60 18.61 -13.03
C GLU A 54 2.13 18.18 -13.12
N ALA A 55 1.40 18.25 -12.01
CA ALA A 55 -0.01 17.88 -11.96
C ALA A 55 -0.86 18.79 -12.86
N VAL A 56 -0.63 20.10 -12.80
CA VAL A 56 -1.34 21.07 -13.65
C VAL A 56 -1.07 20.81 -15.14
N LYS A 57 0.20 20.59 -15.52
CA LYS A 57 0.54 20.24 -16.91
C LYS A 57 -0.09 18.93 -17.38
N TYR A 58 -0.13 17.93 -16.50
CA TYR A 58 -0.76 16.65 -16.81
C TYR A 58 -2.27 16.81 -16.99
N ASP A 59 -2.90 17.63 -16.14
CA ASP A 59 -4.34 17.85 -16.12
C ASP A 59 -4.84 18.60 -17.37
N LEU A 60 -4.06 19.51 -17.91
CA LEU A 60 -4.35 20.22 -19.18
C LEU A 60 -4.63 19.25 -20.34
N PHE A 61 -3.92 18.11 -20.36
CA PHE A 61 -4.06 17.09 -21.40
C PHE A 61 -4.45 15.73 -20.79
N ARG A 62 -5.21 15.75 -19.71
CA ARG A 62 -5.52 14.58 -18.88
C ARG A 62 -6.00 13.38 -19.66
N GLU A 63 -7.02 13.57 -20.51
CA GLU A 63 -7.60 12.45 -21.26
C GLU A 63 -6.58 11.85 -22.23
N LYS A 64 -5.85 12.69 -22.96
CA LYS A 64 -4.77 12.24 -23.85
C LYS A 64 -3.70 11.49 -23.06
N ASN A 65 -3.20 12.06 -21.95
CA ASN A 65 -2.16 11.46 -21.14
C ASN A 65 -2.60 10.10 -20.55
N ASN A 66 -3.85 9.98 -20.11
CA ASN A 66 -4.39 8.74 -19.59
C ASN A 66 -4.57 7.68 -20.69
N VAL A 67 -5.02 8.07 -21.89
CA VAL A 67 -5.15 7.17 -23.04
C VAL A 67 -3.80 6.69 -23.51
N ASP A 68 -2.81 7.58 -23.60
CA ASP A 68 -1.45 7.21 -24.01
C ASP A 68 -0.83 6.23 -23.00
N LEU A 69 -0.99 6.50 -21.69
CA LEU A 69 -0.55 5.60 -20.63
C LEU A 69 -1.24 4.24 -20.70
N TRP A 70 -2.55 4.22 -20.93
CA TRP A 70 -3.33 2.98 -21.11
C TRP A 70 -2.80 2.16 -22.30
N ARG A 71 -2.55 2.81 -23.45
CA ARG A 71 -2.02 2.13 -24.65
C ARG A 71 -0.65 1.53 -24.39
N GLU A 72 0.22 2.27 -23.69
CA GLU A 72 1.56 1.78 -23.34
C GLU A 72 1.49 0.56 -22.39
N LEU A 73 0.63 0.60 -21.38
CA LEU A 73 0.41 -0.53 -20.48
C LEU A 73 -0.17 -1.73 -21.23
N LYS A 74 -1.22 -1.51 -22.03
CA LYS A 74 -1.85 -2.57 -22.81
C LYS A 74 -0.89 -3.24 -23.80
N SER A 75 -0.02 -2.46 -24.44
CA SER A 75 0.99 -2.97 -25.38
C SER A 75 2.27 -3.46 -24.70
N SER A 76 2.34 -3.45 -23.37
CA SER A 76 3.55 -3.80 -22.58
C SER A 76 4.80 -2.98 -22.96
N LYS A 77 4.60 -1.74 -23.46
CA LYS A 77 5.67 -0.81 -23.84
C LYS A 77 5.94 0.25 -22.77
N TYR A 78 5.19 0.21 -21.66
CA TYR A 78 5.42 1.15 -20.57
C TYR A 78 6.82 1.02 -20.00
N THR A 79 7.48 2.16 -19.86
CA THR A 79 8.78 2.29 -19.19
C THR A 79 8.69 3.37 -18.11
N PRO A 80 9.10 3.09 -16.86
CA PRO A 80 9.13 4.08 -15.81
C PRO A 80 10.09 5.22 -16.12
N GLY A 81 9.68 6.43 -15.81
CA GLY A 81 10.55 7.61 -15.90
C GLY A 81 11.53 7.73 -14.72
N PRO A 82 12.46 8.68 -14.79
CA PRO A 82 13.39 8.95 -13.70
C PRO A 82 12.67 9.51 -12.48
N TYR A 83 13.19 9.16 -11.29
CA TYR A 83 12.75 9.72 -10.02
C TYR A 83 13.34 11.13 -9.83
N HIS A 84 12.55 11.99 -9.18
CA HIS A 84 13.04 13.23 -8.62
C HIS A 84 13.49 13.00 -7.18
N PHE A 85 14.73 13.39 -6.87
CA PHE A 85 15.28 13.24 -5.52
C PHE A 85 15.16 14.56 -4.77
N THR A 86 14.70 14.49 -3.54
CA THR A 86 14.58 15.64 -2.63
C THR A 86 14.85 15.21 -1.20
N VAL A 87 15.19 16.19 -0.35
CA VAL A 87 15.45 15.96 1.06
C VAL A 87 14.42 16.72 1.88
N ILE A 88 13.75 16.03 2.80
CA ILE A 88 12.98 16.68 3.87
C ILE A 88 13.82 16.67 5.13
N THR A 89 13.81 17.79 5.86
CA THR A 89 14.58 17.97 7.10
C THR A 89 13.73 17.84 8.36
N GLU A 90 12.43 18.12 8.27
CA GLU A 90 11.52 18.12 9.40
C GLU A 90 10.47 16.99 9.32
N PRO A 91 10.15 16.35 10.45
CA PRO A 91 10.77 16.41 11.77
C PRO A 91 12.11 15.69 11.86
N LYS A 92 12.55 15.00 10.82
CA LYS A 92 13.80 14.27 10.69
C LYS A 92 14.23 14.25 9.22
N ARG A 93 15.53 14.43 8.98
CA ARG A 93 16.10 14.31 7.63
C ARG A 93 15.76 12.98 6.97
N ARG A 94 15.16 13.07 5.78
CA ARG A 94 14.82 11.92 4.93
C ARG A 94 15.10 12.25 3.48
N ASP A 95 15.82 11.37 2.82
CA ASP A 95 16.00 11.42 1.39
C ASP A 95 14.80 10.75 0.70
N LEU A 96 14.13 11.47 -0.17
CA LEU A 96 12.93 10.99 -0.86
C LEU A 96 13.18 10.83 -2.35
N SER A 97 12.70 9.73 -2.89
CA SER A 97 12.64 9.48 -4.33
C SER A 97 11.17 9.60 -4.77
N ILE A 98 10.87 10.66 -5.51
CA ILE A 98 9.51 11.00 -5.94
C ILE A 98 9.34 10.57 -7.39
N PRO A 99 8.43 9.63 -7.70
CA PRO A 99 8.13 9.25 -9.08
C PRO A 99 7.38 10.36 -9.79
N LYS A 100 7.48 10.43 -11.11
CA LYS A 100 6.59 11.27 -11.92
C LYS A 100 5.13 10.94 -11.68
N LEU A 101 4.23 11.89 -11.94
CA LEU A 101 2.80 11.70 -11.74
C LEU A 101 2.27 10.50 -12.53
N ARG A 102 2.68 10.37 -13.79
CA ARG A 102 2.38 9.25 -14.67
C ARG A 102 2.75 7.90 -14.02
N ASP A 103 3.96 7.80 -13.50
CA ASP A 103 4.45 6.57 -12.87
C ASP A 103 3.75 6.31 -11.53
N LYS A 104 3.38 7.38 -10.82
CA LYS A 104 2.57 7.27 -9.61
C LYS A 104 1.18 6.68 -9.90
N VAL A 105 0.56 7.02 -11.02
CA VAL A 105 -0.70 6.42 -11.46
C VAL A 105 -0.54 4.92 -11.65
N VAL A 106 0.50 4.49 -12.38
CA VAL A 106 0.78 3.06 -12.59
C VAL A 106 1.04 2.34 -11.27
N GLN A 107 1.85 2.93 -10.37
CA GLN A 107 2.11 2.36 -9.06
C GLN A 107 0.82 2.17 -8.24
N LEU A 108 -0.15 3.07 -8.34
CA LEU A 108 -1.42 2.95 -7.62
C LEU A 108 -2.30 1.84 -8.20
N VAL A 109 -2.35 1.71 -9.52
CA VAL A 109 -3.06 0.62 -10.20
C VAL A 109 -2.48 -0.74 -9.78
N ILE A 110 -1.15 -0.89 -9.84
CA ILE A 110 -0.46 -2.12 -9.43
C ILE A 110 -0.65 -2.38 -7.92
N HIS A 111 -0.57 -1.34 -7.10
CA HIS A 111 -0.76 -1.46 -5.65
C HIS A 111 -2.12 -2.04 -5.29
N GLU A 112 -3.18 -1.65 -5.97
CA GLU A 112 -4.52 -2.18 -5.73
C GLU A 112 -4.58 -3.70 -5.98
N GLU A 113 -4.01 -4.16 -7.09
CA GLU A 113 -3.94 -5.59 -7.40
C GLU A 113 -3.06 -6.37 -6.40
N LEU A 114 -1.92 -5.79 -6.00
CA LEU A 114 -1.08 -6.38 -4.96
C LEU A 114 -1.81 -6.47 -3.62
N GLN A 115 -2.58 -5.46 -3.25
CA GLN A 115 -3.40 -5.49 -2.02
C GLN A 115 -4.41 -6.64 -2.07
N ASN A 116 -5.14 -6.81 -3.18
CA ASN A 116 -6.09 -7.91 -3.34
C ASN A 116 -5.41 -9.28 -3.23
N MET A 117 -4.21 -9.38 -3.76
CA MET A 117 -3.41 -10.61 -3.79
C MET A 117 -2.83 -10.99 -2.43
N PHE A 118 -2.34 -10.02 -1.67
CA PHE A 118 -1.61 -10.27 -0.42
C PHE A 118 -2.48 -10.17 0.83
N ARG A 119 -3.58 -9.42 0.79
CA ARG A 119 -4.48 -9.24 1.93
C ARG A 119 -4.96 -10.54 2.59
N PRO A 120 -5.28 -11.63 1.85
CA PRO A 120 -5.69 -12.88 2.47
C PRO A 120 -4.57 -13.61 3.24
N VAL A 121 -3.31 -13.23 3.04
CA VAL A 121 -2.16 -13.89 3.68
C VAL A 121 -1.48 -13.02 4.74
N PHE A 122 -1.91 -11.78 4.90
CA PHE A 122 -1.42 -10.97 6.00
C PHE A 122 -1.88 -11.51 7.35
N ILE A 123 -0.97 -11.54 8.30
CA ILE A 123 -1.29 -11.91 9.68
C ILE A 123 -2.28 -10.90 10.28
N ASN A 124 -3.11 -11.36 11.22
CA ASN A 124 -4.12 -10.50 11.86
C ASN A 124 -3.52 -9.29 12.58
N GLY A 125 -2.30 -9.41 13.10
CA GLY A 125 -1.54 -8.35 13.75
C GLY A 125 -0.90 -7.33 12.81
N SER A 126 -1.04 -7.46 11.49
CA SER A 126 -0.56 -6.46 10.53
C SER A 126 -1.59 -5.35 10.34
N PHE A 127 -1.23 -4.11 10.68
CA PHE A 127 -2.14 -2.96 10.66
C PHE A 127 -1.73 -1.86 9.69
N ALA A 128 -0.47 -1.84 9.23
CA ALA A 128 0.02 -0.82 8.33
C ALA A 128 -0.50 -1.00 6.90
N CYS A 129 -0.84 0.12 6.25
CA CYS A 129 -1.23 0.17 4.83
C CYS A 129 -2.36 -0.79 4.43
N GLN A 130 -3.23 -1.15 5.35
CA GLN A 130 -4.38 -2.00 5.08
C GLN A 130 -5.68 -1.22 5.31
N TYR A 131 -6.62 -1.37 4.38
CA TYR A 131 -7.93 -0.73 4.50
C TYR A 131 -8.67 -1.24 5.75
N GLY A 132 -9.32 -0.33 6.45
CA GLY A 132 -10.05 -0.64 7.68
C GLY A 132 -9.18 -0.97 8.89
N LYS A 133 -7.85 -0.96 8.74
CA LYS A 133 -6.86 -1.06 9.81
C LYS A 133 -6.16 0.29 10.01
N GLY A 134 -5.17 0.36 10.85
CA GLY A 134 -4.44 1.60 11.10
C GLY A 134 -3.97 1.72 12.55
N PRO A 135 -3.31 2.82 12.93
CA PRO A 135 -2.68 2.95 14.24
C PRO A 135 -3.68 2.86 15.41
N ILE A 136 -4.87 3.40 15.26
CA ILE A 136 -5.89 3.33 16.31
C ILE A 136 -6.33 1.89 16.57
N ARG A 137 -6.63 1.12 15.52
CA ARG A 137 -6.96 -0.30 15.67
C ARG A 137 -5.80 -1.12 16.20
N ALA A 138 -4.57 -0.80 15.79
CA ALA A 138 -3.37 -1.44 16.33
C ALA A 138 -3.26 -1.20 17.84
N ALA A 139 -3.48 0.02 18.32
CA ALA A 139 -3.45 0.34 19.75
C ALA A 139 -4.50 -0.44 20.54
N PHE A 140 -5.73 -0.55 20.03
CA PHE A 140 -6.77 -1.36 20.67
C PHE A 140 -6.43 -2.85 20.71
N LYS A 141 -5.86 -3.36 19.61
CA LYS A 141 -5.42 -4.77 19.58
C LYS A 141 -4.33 -5.03 20.62
N VAL A 142 -3.33 -4.18 20.70
CA VAL A 142 -2.27 -4.29 21.70
C VAL A 142 -2.85 -4.22 23.12
N GLN A 143 -3.75 -3.27 23.39
CA GLN A 143 -4.40 -3.16 24.68
C GLN A 143 -5.21 -4.42 25.05
N HIS A 144 -5.95 -4.97 24.09
CA HIS A 144 -6.71 -6.21 24.27
C HIS A 144 -5.75 -7.37 24.60
N ASP A 145 -4.68 -7.53 23.79
CA ASP A 145 -3.71 -8.61 23.95
C ASP A 145 -2.98 -8.54 25.29
N MET A 146 -2.63 -7.34 25.75
CA MET A 146 -2.04 -7.13 27.07
C MET A 146 -2.98 -7.54 28.19
N ARG A 147 -4.29 -7.23 28.08
CA ARG A 147 -5.28 -7.68 29.06
C ARG A 147 -5.40 -9.20 29.10
N VAL A 148 -5.50 -9.82 27.92
CA VAL A 148 -5.58 -11.29 27.81
C VAL A 148 -4.31 -11.96 28.36
N ALA A 149 -3.14 -11.41 28.04
CA ALA A 149 -1.88 -11.91 28.55
C ALA A 149 -1.81 -11.82 30.09
N ARG A 150 -2.19 -10.67 30.66
CA ARG A 150 -2.22 -10.47 32.12
C ARG A 150 -3.22 -11.40 32.80
N MET A 151 -4.38 -11.64 32.21
CA MET A 151 -5.35 -12.60 32.75
C MET A 151 -4.81 -14.03 32.76
N LYS A 152 -3.97 -14.40 31.78
CA LYS A 152 -3.45 -15.75 31.63
C LYS A 152 -2.17 -15.99 32.43
N TRP A 153 -1.30 -15.00 32.54
CA TRP A 153 0.04 -15.14 33.12
C TRP A 153 0.31 -14.18 34.29
N GLY A 154 -0.71 -13.47 34.78
CA GLY A 154 -0.54 -12.51 35.88
C GLY A 154 0.26 -11.28 35.47
N ASP A 155 1.07 -10.77 36.38
CA ASP A 155 1.90 -9.57 36.16
C ASP A 155 3.27 -9.90 35.50
N ASP A 156 3.58 -11.19 35.27
CA ASP A 156 4.79 -11.66 34.61
C ASP A 156 4.69 -11.54 33.08
N VAL A 157 4.32 -10.35 32.59
CA VAL A 157 4.15 -10.05 31.16
C VAL A 157 5.07 -8.92 30.77
N ALA A 158 5.99 -9.17 29.81
CA ALA A 158 6.84 -8.16 29.20
C ALA A 158 6.35 -7.78 27.80
N VAL A 159 6.48 -6.50 27.46
CA VAL A 159 6.23 -5.98 26.11
C VAL A 159 7.56 -5.65 25.45
N ILE A 160 7.84 -6.28 24.31
CA ILE A 160 9.04 -6.02 23.51
C ILE A 160 8.64 -5.17 22.32
N LYS A 161 9.26 -3.97 22.20
CA LYS A 161 9.12 -3.11 21.01
C LYS A 161 10.36 -3.27 20.13
N ILE A 162 10.14 -3.72 18.90
CA ILE A 162 11.20 -3.93 17.92
C ILE A 162 10.95 -2.98 16.74
N ASP A 163 12.01 -2.35 16.23
CA ASP A 163 11.97 -1.52 15.03
C ASP A 163 13.17 -1.83 14.13
N ALA A 164 12.93 -1.97 12.83
CA ALA A 164 13.98 -2.26 11.88
C ALA A 164 14.66 -0.96 11.40
N ARG A 165 15.96 -0.81 11.74
CA ARG A 165 16.73 0.36 11.33
C ARG A 165 16.80 0.45 9.80
N LYS A 166 16.43 1.63 9.26
CA LYS A 166 16.49 1.90 7.81
C LYS A 166 15.79 0.83 6.95
N PHE A 167 14.63 0.34 7.40
CA PHE A 167 13.92 -0.79 6.79
C PHE A 167 13.90 -0.77 5.26
N PHE A 168 13.44 0.32 4.64
CA PHE A 168 13.33 0.41 3.17
C PHE A 168 14.67 0.35 2.43
N TYR A 169 15.74 0.79 3.05
CA TYR A 169 17.09 0.74 2.46
C TYR A 169 17.78 -0.61 2.66
N SER A 170 17.32 -1.41 3.64
CA SER A 170 17.87 -2.72 3.95
C SER A 170 17.17 -3.87 3.21
N ILE A 171 16.09 -3.59 2.47
CA ILE A 171 15.39 -4.61 1.69
C ILE A 171 16.28 -5.11 0.56
N ASP A 172 16.61 -6.39 0.60
CA ASP A 172 17.20 -7.10 -0.54
C ASP A 172 16.15 -7.24 -1.65
N ARG A 173 16.36 -6.51 -2.74
CA ARG A 173 15.42 -6.47 -3.86
C ARG A 173 15.30 -7.80 -4.59
N ASP A 174 16.37 -8.57 -4.68
CA ASP A 174 16.36 -9.85 -5.37
C ASP A 174 15.65 -10.92 -4.55
N LEU A 175 15.84 -10.89 -3.22
CA LEU A 175 15.06 -11.71 -2.31
C LEU A 175 13.57 -11.35 -2.37
N LEU A 176 13.23 -10.05 -2.39
CA LEU A 176 11.84 -9.60 -2.52
C LEU A 176 11.22 -10.08 -3.84
N LYS A 177 11.93 -9.96 -4.97
CA LYS A 177 11.49 -10.49 -6.26
C LYS A 177 11.23 -12.00 -6.22
N LYS A 178 12.12 -12.77 -5.57
CA LYS A 178 11.94 -14.23 -5.40
C LYS A 178 10.68 -14.56 -4.58
N ILE A 179 10.43 -13.82 -3.50
CA ILE A 179 9.22 -13.99 -2.67
C ILE A 179 7.96 -13.67 -3.48
N LEU A 180 7.94 -12.55 -4.19
CA LEU A 180 6.83 -12.16 -5.05
C LEU A 180 6.59 -13.19 -6.16
N ALA A 181 7.65 -13.62 -6.86
CA ALA A 181 7.55 -14.63 -7.91
C ALA A 181 6.99 -15.97 -7.40
N LYS A 182 7.39 -16.40 -6.19
CA LYS A 182 6.84 -17.60 -5.55
C LYS A 182 5.35 -17.45 -5.28
N ARG A 183 4.90 -16.29 -4.85
CA ARG A 183 3.48 -16.00 -4.64
C ARG A 183 2.72 -15.98 -5.95
N PHE A 184 3.25 -15.29 -6.94
CA PHE A 184 2.69 -15.24 -8.28
C PHE A 184 2.53 -16.66 -8.89
N LYS A 185 3.55 -17.50 -8.81
CA LYS A 185 3.46 -18.91 -9.29
C LYS A 185 2.32 -19.70 -8.63
N LYS A 186 2.09 -19.52 -7.32
CA LYS A 186 0.98 -20.17 -6.62
C LYS A 186 -0.39 -19.70 -7.14
N LEU A 187 -0.49 -18.43 -7.47
CA LEU A 187 -1.71 -17.84 -7.97
C LEU A 187 -1.94 -18.18 -9.45
N LYS A 188 -0.87 -18.23 -10.27
CA LYS A 188 -0.94 -18.66 -11.68
C LYS A 188 -1.58 -20.03 -11.87
N LYS A 189 -1.36 -20.96 -10.93
CA LYS A 189 -2.06 -22.26 -10.94
C LYS A 189 -3.59 -22.13 -10.83
N LYS A 190 -4.08 -21.05 -10.20
CA LYS A 190 -5.51 -20.77 -10.02
C LYS A 190 -6.09 -19.85 -11.11
N ARG A 191 -5.25 -19.00 -11.69
CA ARG A 191 -5.61 -17.99 -12.69
C ARG A 191 -4.43 -17.80 -13.67
N PRO A 192 -4.33 -18.64 -14.71
CA PRO A 192 -3.20 -18.58 -15.66
C PRO A 192 -3.14 -17.31 -16.50
N ASP A 193 -4.26 -16.65 -16.69
CA ASP A 193 -4.48 -15.43 -17.48
C ASP A 193 -3.91 -14.14 -16.88
N MET A 194 -3.49 -14.18 -15.61
CA MET A 194 -3.12 -12.96 -14.86
C MET A 194 -1.62 -12.62 -14.83
N TYR A 195 -0.72 -13.58 -15.05
CA TYR A 195 0.61 -13.49 -14.44
C TYR A 195 1.80 -13.24 -15.35
N GLY A 196 1.66 -13.44 -16.62
CA GLY A 196 2.78 -13.22 -17.55
C GLY A 196 3.27 -11.76 -17.54
N ASP A 197 2.35 -10.85 -17.42
CA ASP A 197 2.58 -9.44 -17.66
C ASP A 197 2.81 -8.61 -16.39
N LEU A 198 2.24 -9.00 -15.23
CA LEU A 198 2.52 -8.30 -13.96
C LEU A 198 3.98 -8.45 -13.51
N LEU A 199 4.64 -9.56 -13.85
CA LEU A 199 6.07 -9.75 -13.57
C LEU A 199 7.00 -8.83 -14.39
N ARG A 200 6.50 -8.23 -15.47
CA ARG A 200 7.29 -7.28 -16.29
C ARG A 200 7.51 -5.94 -15.64
N PHE A 201 6.72 -5.60 -14.58
CA PHE A 201 6.86 -4.37 -13.83
C PHE A 201 7.87 -4.47 -12.67
N TYR A 202 8.50 -5.62 -12.46
CA TYR A 202 9.49 -5.90 -11.43
C TYR A 202 10.81 -6.38 -12.03
#